data_23790e0e491f12440710fdcf1dbc9967
#
_entry.id   23790e0e491f12440710fdcf1dbc9967
#
_cell.length_a   1.000
_cell.length_b   1.000
_cell.length_c   1.000
_cell.angle_alpha   90.00
_cell.angle_beta   90.00
_cell.angle_gamma   90.00
#
_symmetry.space_group_name_H-M   'P 1'
#
loop_
_entity.id
_entity.type
_entity.pdbx_description
1 polymer ?
#
loop_
_entity_poly.entity_id
_entity_poly.type
_entity_poly.pdbx_seq_one_letter_code
_entity_poly.pdbx_strand_id
1 'polypeptide(L)'
;MKNLKYVYKFILVLPLVFMVGCIGTDDYNDIESNQYTQQSTVFIETDDASEITRTVPGNQPQPIEVGINNAQSGDITVSFRVTKDGATAVSGVDYMITEATIAAGDFYGSTEVTFMSSGIYVVTVNNASNGSLIAVDNKAIFNVPPAVTVSISWGDSFYDYDLYLIKGNQDINGEILANTFDVIAFETFEVYPPEGYSSVFIDDWWDDNAGTDVIMSVEIDGEITVYDVVMDMDKFVLLIDTSFDEEGNPIYDITPL
;
A
#
# COMPACT_ATOMS: atom_id res chain seq x y z
N MET A 1 -72.87 -34.93 6.49
CA MET A 1 -72.37 -34.13 7.63
C MET A 1 -71.64 -34.92 8.74
N LYS A 2 -71.40 -36.21 8.58
CA LYS A 2 -70.66 -37.00 9.58
C LYS A 2 -69.11 -36.94 9.41
N ASN A 3 -68.62 -36.57 8.26
CA ASN A 3 -67.18 -36.56 7.98
C ASN A 3 -66.43 -35.29 8.38
N LEU A 4 -67.18 -34.18 8.62
CA LEU A 4 -66.59 -32.90 9.00
C LEU A 4 -66.09 -32.90 10.48
N LYS A 5 -66.72 -33.68 11.36
CA LYS A 5 -66.34 -33.78 12.77
C LYS A 5 -64.97 -34.49 12.98
N TYR A 6 -64.59 -35.38 12.08
CA TYR A 6 -63.31 -36.07 12.18
C TYR A 6 -62.18 -35.26 11.65
N VAL A 7 -62.43 -34.42 10.64
CA VAL A 7 -61.42 -33.54 10.08
C VAL A 7 -60.98 -32.48 11.09
N TYR A 8 -61.97 -31.90 11.83
CA TYR A 8 -61.63 -30.93 12.90
C TYR A 8 -60.84 -31.55 14.08
N LYS A 9 -61.09 -32.83 14.39
CA LYS A 9 -60.32 -33.51 15.46
C LYS A 9 -58.88 -33.79 15.01
N PHE A 10 -58.70 -34.05 13.73
CA PHE A 10 -57.38 -34.34 13.18
C PHE A 10 -56.52 -33.05 13.03
N ILE A 11 -57.19 -31.95 12.62
CA ILE A 11 -56.53 -30.65 12.46
C ILE A 11 -56.12 -30.05 13.84
N LEU A 12 -56.83 -30.37 14.89
CA LEU A 12 -56.55 -29.85 16.25
C LEU A 12 -55.41 -30.65 16.98
N VAL A 13 -55.20 -31.91 16.58
CA VAL A 13 -54.15 -32.76 17.14
C VAL A 13 -52.82 -32.52 16.39
N LEU A 14 -52.86 -32.22 15.11
CA LEU A 14 -51.64 -31.99 14.30
C LEU A 14 -50.76 -30.86 14.80
N PRO A 15 -51.27 -29.66 15.12
CA PRO A 15 -50.41 -28.60 15.68
C PRO A 15 -49.93 -28.92 17.10
N LEU A 16 -50.66 -29.73 17.91
CA LEU A 16 -50.20 -30.10 19.22
C LEU A 16 -49.02 -31.10 19.18
N VAL A 17 -49.01 -31.97 18.16
CA VAL A 17 -47.89 -32.92 17.96
C VAL A 17 -46.64 -32.20 17.49
N PHE A 18 -46.79 -31.12 16.69
CA PHE A 18 -45.66 -30.27 16.28
C PHE A 18 -45.14 -29.39 17.42
N MET A 19 -45.98 -28.98 18.36
CA MET A 19 -45.52 -28.21 19.54
C MET A 19 -44.82 -29.08 20.59
N VAL A 20 -45.16 -30.34 20.70
CA VAL A 20 -44.51 -31.27 21.68
C VAL A 20 -43.15 -31.75 21.13
N GLY A 21 -42.97 -31.76 19.81
CA GLY A 21 -41.69 -32.13 19.19
C GLY A 21 -40.60 -31.03 19.27
N CYS A 22 -40.98 -29.81 19.67
CA CYS A 22 -40.02 -28.70 19.86
C CYS A 22 -39.73 -28.37 21.31
N ILE A 23 -40.31 -29.12 22.27
CA ILE A 23 -40.00 -28.93 23.68
C ILE A 23 -38.90 -29.87 24.07
N GLY A 24 -37.72 -29.33 24.04
CA GLY A 24 -36.58 -29.73 24.83
C GLY A 24 -36.16 -31.19 24.68
N THR A 25 -35.13 -31.37 24.02
CA THR A 25 -34.20 -32.36 24.47
C THR A 25 -33.18 -31.62 25.33
N ASP A 26 -32.86 -32.17 26.48
CA ASP A 26 -31.77 -31.71 27.34
C ASP A 26 -30.43 -31.63 26.58
N ASP A 27 -30.38 -32.15 25.35
CA ASP A 27 -29.24 -32.06 24.42
C ASP A 27 -28.94 -30.63 23.96
N TYR A 28 -29.90 -29.64 24.08
CA TYR A 28 -29.60 -28.25 23.75
C TYR A 28 -28.74 -27.56 24.82
N ASN A 29 -28.86 -28.01 26.07
CA ASN A 29 -28.01 -27.51 27.16
C ASN A 29 -26.61 -28.13 27.13
N ASP A 30 -26.48 -29.38 26.58
CA ASP A 30 -25.18 -30.00 26.40
C ASP A 30 -24.40 -29.40 25.21
N ILE A 31 -25.09 -28.78 24.25
CA ILE A 31 -24.42 -28.02 23.16
C ILE A 31 -23.92 -26.69 23.68
N GLU A 32 -24.63 -26.06 24.63
CA GLU A 32 -24.15 -24.83 25.28
C GLU A 32 -23.01 -25.09 26.28
N SER A 33 -22.93 -26.28 26.86
CA SER A 33 -21.87 -26.67 27.82
C SER A 33 -20.58 -27.15 27.11
N ASN A 34 -20.68 -27.67 25.91
CA ASN A 34 -19.55 -27.77 25.02
C ASN A 34 -19.35 -26.40 24.44
N GLN A 35 -18.58 -25.59 25.12
CA GLN A 35 -18.00 -24.35 24.54
C GLN A 35 -17.33 -24.72 23.21
N TYR A 36 -18.10 -24.71 22.14
CA TYR A 36 -17.56 -24.44 20.83
C TYR A 36 -17.02 -23.03 20.95
N THR A 37 -15.80 -22.92 21.41
CA THR A 37 -14.99 -21.74 21.18
C THR A 37 -14.89 -21.67 19.68
N GLN A 38 -15.79 -20.90 19.08
CA GLN A 38 -15.79 -20.71 17.64
C GLN A 38 -14.44 -20.05 17.35
N GLN A 39 -13.53 -20.85 16.82
CA GLN A 39 -12.16 -20.41 16.56
C GLN A 39 -12.24 -19.29 15.55
N SER A 40 -11.71 -18.12 15.88
CA SER A 40 -11.67 -17.00 14.97
C SER A 40 -10.76 -17.30 13.79
N THR A 41 -11.14 -16.82 12.64
CA THR A 41 -10.28 -16.80 11.45
C THR A 41 -9.85 -15.37 11.17
N VAL A 42 -8.54 -15.13 11.17
CA VAL A 42 -7.92 -13.84 10.84
C VAL A 42 -7.70 -13.75 9.34
N PHE A 43 -7.99 -12.60 8.77
CA PHE A 43 -7.78 -12.30 7.36
C PHE A 43 -7.31 -10.84 7.18
N ILE A 44 -6.68 -10.56 6.04
CA ILE A 44 -6.43 -9.18 5.60
C ILE A 44 -7.71 -8.71 4.91
N GLU A 45 -8.23 -7.55 5.33
CA GLU A 45 -9.37 -6.94 4.67
C GLU A 45 -8.92 -6.38 3.32
N THR A 46 -9.53 -6.85 2.26
CA THR A 46 -9.34 -6.33 0.91
C THR A 46 -10.71 -5.96 0.36
N ASP A 47 -10.84 -4.77 -0.21
CA ASP A 47 -12.10 -4.20 -0.69
C ASP A 47 -12.82 -5.06 -1.73
N ASP A 48 -12.16 -6.09 -2.27
CA ASP A 48 -12.75 -7.06 -3.18
C ASP A 48 -12.08 -8.43 -3.01
N ALA A 49 -12.87 -9.50 -3.18
CA ALA A 49 -12.42 -10.89 -3.14
C ALA A 49 -11.46 -11.27 -4.29
N SER A 50 -11.08 -10.33 -5.12
CA SER A 50 -10.13 -10.50 -6.21
C SER A 50 -8.74 -10.00 -5.79
N GLU A 51 -7.71 -10.65 -6.31
CA GLU A 51 -6.30 -10.29 -6.15
C GLU A 51 -6.02 -8.94 -6.82
N ILE A 52 -6.48 -7.83 -6.21
CA ILE A 52 -6.20 -6.50 -6.73
C ILE A 52 -4.78 -6.13 -6.36
N THR A 53 -3.94 -5.96 -7.36
CA THR A 53 -2.64 -5.32 -7.20
C THR A 53 -2.85 -3.83 -7.04
N ARG A 54 -2.41 -3.27 -5.91
CA ARG A 54 -2.42 -1.82 -5.66
C ARG A 54 -1.07 -1.25 -6.05
N THR A 55 -1.03 -0.31 -6.98
CA THR A 55 0.19 0.45 -7.26
C THR A 55 0.33 1.54 -6.21
N VAL A 56 1.45 1.55 -5.51
CA VAL A 56 1.72 2.47 -4.39
C VAL A 56 3.14 3.02 -4.49
N PRO A 57 3.38 4.27 -4.09
CA PRO A 57 4.73 4.81 -4.03
C PRO A 57 5.56 4.10 -2.96
N GLY A 58 6.86 3.95 -3.20
CA GLY A 58 7.81 3.52 -2.19
C GLY A 58 7.99 4.57 -1.09
N ASN A 59 8.62 4.18 0.00
CA ASN A 59 8.95 5.03 1.15
C ASN A 59 7.76 5.76 1.80
N GLN A 60 6.52 5.34 1.47
CA GLN A 60 5.30 5.88 2.07
C GLN A 60 4.51 4.78 2.79
N PRO A 61 3.96 5.05 4.01
CA PRO A 61 3.15 4.09 4.74
C PRO A 61 1.86 3.76 3.98
N GLN A 62 1.57 2.46 3.85
CA GLN A 62 0.35 1.94 3.26
C GLN A 62 -0.44 1.19 4.32
N PRO A 63 -1.74 1.46 4.48
CA PRO A 63 -2.56 0.82 5.50
C PRO A 63 -2.80 -0.65 5.16
N ILE A 64 -2.70 -1.51 6.17
CA ILE A 64 -3.12 -2.90 6.17
C ILE A 64 -4.19 -3.06 7.24
N GLU A 65 -5.39 -3.37 6.85
CA GLU A 65 -6.48 -3.71 7.77
C GLU A 65 -6.59 -5.23 7.89
N VAL A 66 -6.75 -5.72 9.13
CA VAL A 66 -6.97 -7.13 9.42
C VAL A 66 -8.32 -7.30 10.11
N GLY A 67 -9.03 -8.36 9.75
CA GLY A 67 -10.33 -8.67 10.33
C GLY A 67 -10.39 -10.06 10.95
N ILE A 68 -11.43 -10.29 11.75
CA ILE A 68 -11.82 -11.60 12.28
C ILE A 68 -13.31 -11.85 12.09
N ASN A 69 -13.66 -13.09 11.86
CA ASN A 69 -15.07 -13.49 11.70
C ASN A 69 -15.86 -13.57 13.03
N ASN A 70 -15.18 -13.68 14.17
CA ASN A 70 -15.78 -13.75 15.51
C ASN A 70 -14.98 -12.93 16.51
N ALA A 71 -15.60 -11.95 17.16
CA ALA A 71 -14.96 -11.17 18.19
C ALA A 71 -14.48 -12.05 19.36
N GLN A 72 -13.30 -11.77 19.88
CA GLN A 72 -12.66 -12.50 20.96
C GLN A 72 -12.68 -11.69 22.26
N SER A 73 -12.61 -12.39 23.39
CA SER A 73 -12.56 -11.75 24.71
C SER A 73 -11.19 -11.19 25.09
N GLY A 74 -10.17 -11.44 24.29
CA GLY A 74 -8.81 -10.94 24.48
C GLY A 74 -8.26 -10.41 23.16
N ASP A 75 -7.26 -9.55 23.26
CA ASP A 75 -6.58 -8.97 22.11
C ASP A 75 -5.96 -10.06 21.22
N ILE A 76 -6.01 -9.85 19.91
CA ILE A 76 -5.35 -10.70 18.92
C ILE A 76 -4.23 -9.90 18.29
N THR A 77 -3.00 -10.38 18.45
CA THR A 77 -1.83 -9.85 17.76
C THR A 77 -1.63 -10.63 16.46
N VAL A 78 -1.47 -9.90 15.36
CA VAL A 78 -1.31 -10.45 14.00
C VAL A 78 0.05 -10.06 13.46
N SER A 79 0.88 -11.04 13.10
CA SER A 79 2.14 -10.81 12.41
C SER A 79 2.04 -11.18 10.94
N PHE A 80 2.92 -10.61 10.13
CA PHE A 80 2.87 -10.70 8.67
C PHE A 80 4.12 -11.38 8.10
N ARG A 81 3.93 -11.98 6.96
CA ARG A 81 5.00 -12.43 6.06
C ARG A 81 4.91 -11.60 4.79
N VAL A 82 6.05 -11.09 4.35
CA VAL A 82 6.15 -10.31 3.11
C VAL A 82 7.08 -11.04 2.15
N THR A 83 6.65 -11.13 0.88
CA THR A 83 7.52 -11.57 -0.22
C THR A 83 7.63 -10.42 -1.23
N LYS A 84 8.76 -10.37 -1.93
CA LYS A 84 9.06 -9.44 -3.02
C LYS A 84 9.45 -10.25 -4.22
N ASP A 85 8.82 -10.03 -5.37
CA ASP A 85 9.07 -10.72 -6.64
C ASP A 85 9.14 -12.26 -6.49
N GLY A 86 8.25 -12.81 -5.64
CA GLY A 86 8.17 -14.23 -5.33
C GLY A 86 9.20 -14.76 -4.32
N ALA A 87 10.20 -13.97 -3.91
CA ALA A 87 11.18 -14.32 -2.88
C ALA A 87 10.80 -13.75 -1.51
N THR A 88 11.41 -14.25 -0.43
CA THR A 88 11.20 -13.69 0.91
C THR A 88 11.85 -12.30 0.99
N ALA A 89 11.04 -11.28 1.28
CA ALA A 89 11.52 -9.92 1.49
C ALA A 89 12.26 -9.77 2.83
N VAL A 90 13.21 -8.85 2.90
CA VAL A 90 14.06 -8.61 4.07
C VAL A 90 13.53 -7.38 4.83
N SER A 91 13.09 -7.58 6.07
CA SER A 91 12.64 -6.50 6.94
C SER A 91 13.77 -5.50 7.25
N GLY A 92 13.48 -4.21 7.15
CA GLY A 92 14.45 -3.13 7.32
C GLY A 92 15.32 -2.85 6.09
N VAL A 93 15.15 -3.60 4.99
CA VAL A 93 15.84 -3.41 3.71
C VAL A 93 14.82 -3.24 2.57
N ASP A 94 13.91 -4.21 2.41
CA ASP A 94 12.87 -4.15 1.37
C ASP A 94 11.59 -3.51 1.88
N TYR A 95 11.27 -3.70 3.17
CA TYR A 95 10.05 -3.18 3.79
C TYR A 95 10.18 -2.99 5.30
N MET A 96 9.27 -2.20 5.86
CA MET A 96 8.98 -2.14 7.30
C MET A 96 7.49 -2.40 7.52
N ILE A 97 7.15 -3.23 8.50
CA ILE A 97 5.78 -3.47 8.97
C ILE A 97 5.82 -3.80 10.46
N THR A 98 4.82 -3.34 11.21
CA THR A 98 4.61 -3.74 12.61
C THR A 98 3.47 -4.73 12.70
N GLU A 99 3.36 -5.41 13.85
CA GLU A 99 2.20 -6.25 14.14
C GLU A 99 0.93 -5.39 14.22
N ALA A 100 -0.19 -5.93 13.72
CA ALA A 100 -1.50 -5.36 13.95
C ALA A 100 -2.10 -5.92 15.24
N THR A 101 -2.95 -5.15 15.92
CA THR A 101 -3.71 -5.60 17.09
C THR A 101 -5.20 -5.41 16.83
N ILE A 102 -5.98 -6.49 16.98
CA ILE A 102 -7.44 -6.44 17.05
C ILE A 102 -7.79 -6.48 18.54
N ALA A 103 -8.37 -5.42 19.05
CA ALA A 103 -8.67 -5.30 20.47
C ALA A 103 -9.81 -6.26 20.90
N ALA A 104 -9.83 -6.60 22.17
CA ALA A 104 -10.87 -7.45 22.74
C ALA A 104 -12.28 -6.90 22.47
N GLY A 105 -13.12 -7.68 21.84
CA GLY A 105 -14.47 -7.32 21.45
C GLY A 105 -14.59 -6.66 20.06
N ASP A 106 -13.50 -6.28 19.43
CA ASP A 106 -13.49 -5.69 18.10
C ASP A 106 -13.39 -6.77 17.01
N PHE A 107 -13.73 -6.39 15.79
CA PHE A 107 -13.65 -7.23 14.60
C PHE A 107 -12.48 -6.86 13.69
N TYR A 108 -11.90 -5.67 13.85
CA TYR A 108 -10.87 -5.13 12.98
C TYR A 108 -9.72 -4.53 13.77
N GLY A 109 -8.56 -4.56 13.17
CA GLY A 109 -7.35 -3.87 13.60
C GLY A 109 -6.56 -3.43 12.38
N SER A 110 -5.59 -2.55 12.55
CA SER A 110 -4.80 -2.04 11.46
C SER A 110 -3.32 -1.91 11.81
N THR A 111 -2.50 -1.89 10.79
CA THR A 111 -1.09 -1.52 10.82
C THR A 111 -0.74 -0.81 9.52
N GLU A 112 0.51 -0.40 9.39
CA GLU A 112 1.04 0.18 8.16
C GLU A 112 2.24 -0.61 7.69
N VAL A 113 2.38 -0.76 6.37
CA VAL A 113 3.57 -1.27 5.71
C VAL A 113 4.22 -0.16 4.90
N THR A 114 5.54 -0.03 4.97
CA THR A 114 6.33 0.85 4.12
C THR A 114 7.25 -0.01 3.28
N PHE A 115 7.17 0.11 1.97
CA PHE A 115 8.06 -0.56 1.02
C PHE A 115 9.23 0.35 0.70
N MET A 116 10.46 -0.17 0.79
CA MET A 116 11.69 0.62 0.72
C MET A 116 12.43 0.46 -0.64
N SER A 117 11.90 -0.35 -1.53
CA SER A 117 12.46 -0.58 -2.87
C SER A 117 11.36 -0.98 -3.84
N SER A 118 11.59 -0.81 -5.13
CA SER A 118 10.67 -1.22 -6.20
C SER A 118 10.47 -2.73 -6.24
N GLY A 119 9.32 -3.19 -6.75
CA GLY A 119 8.98 -4.61 -6.93
C GLY A 119 7.53 -4.94 -6.60
N ILE A 120 7.16 -6.19 -6.84
CA ILE A 120 5.83 -6.71 -6.50
C ILE A 120 5.88 -7.36 -5.12
N TYR A 121 5.18 -6.76 -4.17
CA TYR A 121 5.09 -7.25 -2.80
C TYR A 121 3.79 -7.99 -2.54
N VAL A 122 3.90 -9.13 -1.85
CA VAL A 122 2.74 -9.87 -1.36
C VAL A 122 2.81 -9.95 0.15
N VAL A 123 1.82 -9.37 0.82
CA VAL A 123 1.66 -9.39 2.28
C VAL A 123 0.63 -10.45 2.66
N THR A 124 0.99 -11.36 3.53
CA THR A 124 0.11 -12.40 4.07
C THR A 124 0.17 -12.44 5.59
N VAL A 125 -0.88 -12.91 6.25
CA VAL A 125 -0.83 -13.19 7.69
C VAL A 125 0.12 -14.37 7.91
N ASN A 126 1.11 -14.19 8.78
CA ASN A 126 2.06 -15.22 9.17
C ASN A 126 1.62 -15.98 10.44
N ASN A 127 1.15 -15.22 11.44
CA ASN A 127 0.70 -15.77 12.70
C ASN A 127 -0.35 -14.89 13.36
N ALA A 128 -1.25 -15.48 14.12
CA ALA A 128 -2.23 -14.79 14.94
C ALA A 128 -2.26 -15.41 16.33
N SER A 129 -2.31 -14.58 17.37
CA SER A 129 -2.38 -15.02 18.77
C SER A 129 -3.74 -15.66 19.10
N ASN A 130 -3.88 -16.16 20.34
CA ASN A 130 -5.10 -16.75 20.90
C ASN A 130 -5.67 -17.96 20.13
N GLY A 131 -4.80 -18.70 19.41
CA GLY A 131 -5.21 -19.90 18.68
C GLY A 131 -6.13 -19.62 17.49
N SER A 132 -6.17 -18.37 17.01
CA SER A 132 -6.92 -18.00 15.81
C SER A 132 -6.38 -18.72 14.58
N LEU A 133 -7.29 -19.11 13.69
CA LEU A 133 -6.93 -19.64 12.37
C LEU A 133 -6.51 -18.50 11.45
N ILE A 134 -5.75 -18.81 10.43
CA ILE A 134 -5.39 -17.87 9.36
C ILE A 134 -6.19 -18.24 8.11
N ALA A 135 -6.80 -17.26 7.47
CA ALA A 135 -7.49 -17.48 6.21
C ALA A 135 -6.51 -17.97 5.14
N VAL A 136 -6.89 -19.04 4.44
CA VAL A 136 -6.07 -19.61 3.37
C VAL A 136 -6.18 -18.68 2.14
N ASP A 137 -5.07 -18.53 1.44
CA ASP A 137 -4.96 -17.72 0.20
C ASP A 137 -5.37 -16.25 0.32
N ASN A 138 -5.45 -15.73 1.55
CA ASN A 138 -5.74 -14.33 1.81
C ASN A 138 -4.44 -13.51 1.80
N LYS A 139 -4.35 -12.54 0.89
CA LYS A 139 -3.15 -11.73 0.67
C LYS A 139 -3.51 -10.33 0.17
N ALA A 140 -2.65 -9.37 0.45
CA ALA A 140 -2.65 -8.06 -0.22
C ALA A 140 -1.44 -8.00 -1.15
N ILE A 141 -1.65 -7.49 -2.37
CA ILE A 141 -0.60 -7.38 -3.40
C ILE A 141 -0.38 -5.90 -3.68
N PHE A 142 0.89 -5.50 -3.64
CA PHE A 142 1.32 -4.15 -3.91
C PHE A 142 2.36 -4.16 -5.02
N ASN A 143 2.17 -3.29 -6.01
CA ASN A 143 3.17 -2.95 -6.99
C ASN A 143 3.83 -1.63 -6.58
N VAL A 144 5.12 -1.66 -6.30
CA VAL A 144 5.91 -0.49 -5.96
C VAL A 144 6.80 -0.19 -7.17
N PRO A 145 6.46 0.86 -7.94
CA PRO A 145 7.26 1.22 -9.11
C PRO A 145 8.65 1.73 -8.69
N PRO A 146 9.64 1.72 -9.60
CA PRO A 146 10.89 2.40 -9.36
C PRO A 146 10.68 3.91 -9.21
N ALA A 147 11.41 4.52 -8.27
CA ALA A 147 11.47 5.97 -8.18
C ALA A 147 12.38 6.55 -9.27
N VAL A 148 12.18 7.83 -9.58
CA VAL A 148 13.13 8.63 -10.35
C VAL A 148 13.98 9.42 -9.37
N THR A 149 15.30 9.16 -9.35
CA THR A 149 16.25 9.97 -8.59
C THR A 149 16.92 10.95 -9.53
N VAL A 150 16.81 12.24 -9.23
CA VAL A 150 17.51 13.28 -9.97
C VAL A 150 18.56 13.88 -9.05
N SER A 151 19.78 13.98 -9.54
CA SER A 151 20.89 14.59 -8.80
C SER A 151 21.63 15.57 -9.68
N ILE A 152 22.09 16.66 -9.10
CA ILE A 152 23.02 17.61 -9.74
C ILE A 152 24.27 17.76 -8.90
N SER A 153 25.39 18.00 -9.55
CA SER A 153 26.66 18.31 -8.91
C SER A 153 27.45 19.33 -9.71
N TRP A 154 28.18 20.20 -9.03
CA TRP A 154 29.02 21.23 -9.66
C TRP A 154 30.37 21.32 -8.94
N GLY A 155 31.36 21.85 -9.64
CA GLY A 155 32.76 21.79 -9.18
C GLY A 155 33.17 22.86 -8.16
N ASP A 156 32.39 23.93 -8.02
CA ASP A 156 32.74 25.08 -7.17
C ASP A 156 31.64 25.34 -6.14
N SER A 157 31.98 25.21 -4.87
CA SER A 157 31.08 25.47 -3.74
C SER A 157 30.72 26.95 -3.54
N PHE A 158 31.22 27.83 -4.39
CA PHE A 158 30.83 29.24 -4.39
C PHE A 158 29.46 29.47 -5.04
N TYR A 159 29.05 28.58 -5.94
CA TYR A 159 27.74 28.61 -6.57
C TYR A 159 26.73 27.82 -5.72
N ASP A 160 25.48 28.25 -5.75
CA ASP A 160 24.36 27.67 -5.03
C ASP A 160 23.20 27.43 -6.02
N TYR A 161 22.97 26.17 -6.35
CA TYR A 161 21.94 25.74 -7.28
C TYR A 161 20.89 24.93 -6.57
N ASP A 162 19.65 25.40 -6.59
CA ASP A 162 18.50 24.68 -6.06
C ASP A 162 17.84 23.81 -7.14
N LEU A 163 17.46 22.61 -6.79
CA LEU A 163 16.85 21.65 -7.69
C LEU A 163 15.37 21.44 -7.39
N TYR A 164 14.53 21.58 -8.42
CA TYR A 164 13.09 21.42 -8.33
C TYR A 164 12.56 20.41 -9.34
N LEU A 165 11.53 19.64 -8.96
CA LEU A 165 10.62 18.98 -9.89
C LEU A 165 9.28 19.70 -9.85
N ILE A 166 8.84 20.20 -10.99
CA ILE A 166 7.62 20.99 -11.15
C ILE A 166 6.66 20.24 -12.08
N LYS A 167 5.41 20.11 -11.69
CA LYS A 167 4.37 19.48 -12.49
C LYS A 167 4.05 20.33 -13.72
N GLY A 168 4.02 19.69 -14.88
CA GLY A 168 3.72 20.33 -16.15
C GLY A 168 4.92 20.39 -17.10
N ASN A 169 4.67 20.83 -18.33
CA ASN A 169 5.69 20.97 -19.35
C ASN A 169 6.27 22.39 -19.28
N GLN A 170 7.41 22.55 -18.59
CA GLN A 170 8.12 23.82 -18.41
C GLN A 170 7.21 24.94 -17.83
N ASP A 171 6.36 24.60 -16.89
CA ASP A 171 5.46 25.55 -16.23
C ASP A 171 6.02 25.97 -14.87
N ILE A 172 6.71 27.11 -14.80
CA ILE A 172 7.29 27.65 -13.56
C ILE A 172 6.25 27.94 -12.46
N ASN A 173 4.97 28.05 -12.80
CA ASN A 173 3.88 28.21 -11.84
C ASN A 173 3.20 26.88 -11.49
N GLY A 174 3.72 25.77 -12.00
CA GLY A 174 3.23 24.43 -11.70
C GLY A 174 3.40 24.05 -10.22
N GLU A 175 2.75 22.99 -9.82
CA GLU A 175 2.90 22.42 -8.48
C GLU A 175 4.32 21.88 -8.28
N ILE A 176 5.00 22.28 -7.22
CA ILE A 176 6.31 21.70 -6.86
C ILE A 176 6.07 20.31 -6.26
N LEU A 177 6.59 19.29 -6.94
CA LEU A 177 6.46 17.87 -6.55
C LEU A 177 7.62 17.43 -5.65
N ALA A 178 8.82 17.96 -5.90
CA ALA A 178 10.01 17.73 -5.09
C ALA A 178 10.95 18.93 -5.22
N ASN A 179 11.77 19.13 -4.22
CA ASN A 179 12.79 20.17 -4.21
C ASN A 179 13.88 19.86 -3.19
N THR A 180 15.05 20.47 -3.35
CA THR A 180 16.18 20.39 -2.41
C THR A 180 16.90 21.73 -2.39
N PHE A 181 17.47 22.12 -1.23
CA PHE A 181 18.05 23.43 -0.92
C PHE A 181 19.27 23.26 -0.02
N ASP A 182 20.27 22.53 -0.44
CA ASP A 182 21.48 22.32 0.34
C ASP A 182 22.59 23.24 -0.15
N VAL A 183 23.28 23.93 0.75
CA VAL A 183 24.43 24.80 0.46
C VAL A 183 25.72 24.01 0.17
N ILE A 184 25.61 22.85 -0.44
CA ILE A 184 26.73 22.01 -0.86
C ILE A 184 26.71 21.82 -2.37
N ALA A 185 27.86 21.56 -2.96
CA ALA A 185 27.99 21.37 -4.41
C ALA A 185 27.35 20.08 -4.95
N PHE A 186 26.25 19.66 -4.35
CA PHE A 186 25.48 18.46 -4.71
C PHE A 186 24.05 18.55 -4.19
N GLU A 187 23.08 18.37 -5.07
CA GLU A 187 21.67 18.32 -4.76
C GLU A 187 21.05 17.04 -5.29
N THR A 188 20.08 16.45 -4.59
CA THR A 188 19.40 15.22 -5.01
C THR A 188 18.01 15.12 -4.42
N PHE A 189 17.06 14.61 -5.20
CA PHE A 189 15.77 14.14 -4.69
C PHE A 189 15.38 12.81 -5.33
N GLU A 190 14.56 12.04 -4.61
CA GLU A 190 13.89 10.84 -5.09
C GLU A 190 12.39 11.11 -5.15
N VAL A 191 11.74 10.75 -6.25
CA VAL A 191 10.33 11.06 -6.47
C VAL A 191 9.63 10.00 -7.33
N TYR A 192 8.31 9.93 -7.18
CA TYR A 192 7.41 9.19 -8.07
C TYR A 192 6.59 10.22 -8.86
N PRO A 193 7.04 10.64 -10.07
CA PRO A 193 6.33 11.63 -10.84
C PRO A 193 4.92 11.14 -11.18
N PRO A 194 3.88 12.01 -11.06
CA PRO A 194 2.52 11.64 -11.44
C PRO A 194 2.39 11.48 -12.95
N GLU A 195 1.29 10.86 -13.39
CA GLU A 195 0.96 10.76 -14.82
C GLU A 195 1.02 12.12 -15.51
N GLY A 196 1.57 12.13 -16.72
CA GLY A 196 1.80 13.31 -17.55
C GLY A 196 3.16 13.94 -17.34
N TYR A 197 3.27 15.22 -17.71
CA TYR A 197 4.55 15.92 -17.71
C TYR A 197 4.93 16.45 -16.34
N SER A 198 6.22 16.27 -16.02
CA SER A 198 6.92 16.95 -14.92
C SER A 198 8.26 17.45 -15.44
N SER A 199 8.69 18.63 -15.03
CA SER A 199 9.92 19.25 -15.52
C SER A 199 10.90 19.50 -14.38
N VAL A 200 12.16 19.13 -14.60
CA VAL A 200 13.26 19.47 -13.69
C VAL A 200 13.72 20.89 -14.00
N PHE A 201 13.73 21.71 -12.96
CA PHE A 201 14.16 23.10 -12.99
C PHE A 201 15.34 23.29 -12.06
N ILE A 202 16.37 23.99 -12.51
CA ILE A 202 17.52 24.42 -11.71
C ILE A 202 17.45 25.93 -11.56
N ASP A 203 17.44 26.39 -10.31
CA ASP A 203 17.45 27.79 -9.90
C ASP A 203 18.88 28.17 -9.50
N ASP A 204 19.41 29.23 -10.08
CA ASP A 204 20.69 29.83 -9.70
C ASP A 204 20.44 30.90 -8.63
N TRP A 205 20.53 30.49 -7.35
CA TRP A 205 20.19 31.35 -6.21
C TRP A 205 20.94 32.70 -6.19
N TRP A 206 22.14 32.73 -6.74
CA TRP A 206 22.94 33.99 -6.78
C TRP A 206 22.72 34.83 -8.03
N ASP A 207 22.06 34.27 -9.07
CA ASP A 207 21.76 34.94 -10.35
C ASP A 207 23.03 35.58 -10.96
N ASP A 208 24.18 34.89 -10.81
CA ASP A 208 25.47 35.40 -11.26
C ASP A 208 25.78 35.10 -12.74
N ASN A 209 25.00 34.24 -13.37
CA ASN A 209 25.05 33.86 -14.80
C ASN A 209 26.48 33.49 -15.28
N ALA A 210 27.22 32.79 -14.44
CA ALA A 210 28.64 32.56 -14.64
C ALA A 210 29.00 31.52 -15.70
N GLY A 211 28.01 30.76 -16.23
CA GLY A 211 28.24 29.70 -17.20
C GLY A 211 28.92 28.50 -16.57
N THR A 212 28.48 28.08 -15.38
CA THR A 212 29.06 26.95 -14.63
C THR A 212 28.59 25.62 -15.22
N ASP A 213 29.53 24.70 -15.35
CA ASP A 213 29.21 23.32 -15.75
C ASP A 213 28.60 22.56 -14.55
N VAL A 214 27.39 22.05 -14.75
CA VAL A 214 26.66 21.20 -13.81
C VAL A 214 26.50 19.80 -14.43
N ILE A 215 26.84 18.78 -13.68
CA ILE A 215 26.58 17.41 -14.05
C ILE A 215 25.23 17.00 -13.43
N MET A 216 24.26 16.68 -14.27
CA MET A 216 22.98 16.13 -13.85
C MET A 216 22.97 14.62 -14.11
N SER A 217 22.49 13.84 -13.14
CA SER A 217 22.23 12.41 -13.32
C SER A 217 20.78 12.09 -12.99
N VAL A 218 20.22 11.16 -13.78
CA VAL A 218 18.89 10.57 -13.54
C VAL A 218 19.06 9.09 -13.36
N GLU A 219 18.61 8.55 -12.24
CA GLU A 219 18.61 7.14 -11.94
C GLU A 219 17.19 6.60 -11.88
N ILE A 220 16.91 5.50 -12.60
CA ILE A 220 15.66 4.76 -12.59
C ILE A 220 15.99 3.28 -12.52
N ASP A 221 15.53 2.59 -11.49
CA ASP A 221 15.75 1.14 -11.29
C ASP A 221 17.24 0.72 -11.35
N GLY A 222 18.13 1.59 -10.86
CA GLY A 222 19.59 1.38 -10.87
C GLY A 222 20.28 1.71 -12.20
N GLU A 223 19.55 2.10 -13.24
CA GLU A 223 20.12 2.62 -14.48
C GLU A 223 20.34 4.12 -14.38
N ILE A 224 21.58 4.57 -14.59
CA ILE A 224 21.98 5.98 -14.45
C ILE A 224 22.26 6.57 -15.84
N THR A 225 21.58 7.66 -16.14
CA THR A 225 21.86 8.50 -17.32
C THR A 225 22.43 9.84 -16.87
N VAL A 226 23.51 10.30 -17.50
CA VAL A 226 24.23 11.52 -17.13
C VAL A 226 24.07 12.56 -18.24
N TYR A 227 23.85 13.80 -17.83
CA TYR A 227 23.71 14.97 -18.72
C TYR A 227 24.65 16.08 -18.25
N ASP A 228 25.34 16.70 -19.21
CA ASP A 228 26.11 17.92 -18.97
C ASP A 228 25.21 19.12 -19.20
N VAL A 229 25.07 19.98 -18.18
CA VAL A 229 24.23 21.19 -18.18
C VAL A 229 25.12 22.40 -17.94
N VAL A 230 25.04 23.42 -18.78
CA VAL A 230 25.71 24.71 -18.55
C VAL A 230 24.71 25.65 -17.91
N MET A 231 24.95 26.08 -16.68
CA MET A 231 24.11 27.05 -15.97
C MET A 231 24.59 28.48 -16.27
N ASP A 232 23.81 29.14 -17.04
CA ASP A 232 23.98 30.55 -17.42
C ASP A 232 22.77 31.43 -17.02
N MET A 233 21.74 30.82 -16.53
CA MET A 233 20.51 31.36 -15.95
C MET A 233 19.68 30.25 -15.35
N ASP A 234 18.66 30.58 -14.60
CA ASP A 234 17.60 29.64 -14.19
C ASP A 234 16.98 29.00 -15.42
N LYS A 235 16.83 27.65 -15.37
CA LYS A 235 16.28 26.98 -16.52
C LYS A 235 15.65 25.61 -16.21
N PHE A 236 14.72 25.25 -17.07
CA PHE A 236 14.30 23.85 -17.19
C PHE A 236 15.38 23.06 -17.95
N VAL A 237 15.75 21.92 -17.42
CA VAL A 237 16.85 21.10 -17.95
C VAL A 237 16.41 19.72 -18.40
N LEU A 238 15.26 19.24 -17.90
CA LEU A 238 14.75 17.90 -18.18
C LEU A 238 13.23 17.90 -18.19
N LEU A 239 12.65 17.12 -19.09
CA LEU A 239 11.23 16.79 -19.11
C LEU A 239 11.08 15.30 -18.81
N ILE A 240 10.19 14.96 -17.89
CA ILE A 240 9.79 13.60 -17.55
C ILE A 240 8.33 13.45 -17.99
N ASP A 241 8.07 12.58 -18.96
CA ASP A 241 6.70 12.18 -19.34
C ASP A 241 6.41 10.83 -18.72
N THR A 242 5.47 10.81 -17.76
CA THR A 242 5.07 9.61 -17.07
C THR A 242 3.78 9.08 -17.67
N SER A 243 3.82 7.85 -18.16
CA SER A 243 2.66 7.07 -18.58
C SER A 243 2.59 5.75 -17.81
N PHE A 244 1.52 4.99 -17.98
CA PHE A 244 1.37 3.69 -17.34
C PHE A 244 1.11 2.61 -18.38
N ASP A 245 1.70 1.42 -18.18
CA ASP A 245 1.42 0.23 -18.98
C ASP A 245 0.04 -0.37 -18.64
N GLU A 246 -0.34 -1.47 -19.31
CA GLU A 246 -1.60 -2.16 -19.09
C GLU A 246 -1.69 -2.79 -17.67
N GLU A 247 -0.56 -3.07 -17.05
CA GLU A 247 -0.41 -3.60 -15.69
C GLU A 247 -0.41 -2.50 -14.62
N GLY A 248 -0.34 -1.21 -15.03
CA GLY A 248 -0.31 -0.05 -14.14
C GLY A 248 1.10 0.30 -13.65
N ASN A 249 2.15 -0.19 -14.30
CA ASN A 249 3.52 0.21 -14.00
C ASN A 249 3.84 1.53 -14.70
N PRO A 250 4.54 2.49 -14.04
CA PRO A 250 4.94 3.71 -14.68
C PRO A 250 6.04 3.45 -15.73
N ILE A 251 5.91 4.16 -16.83
CA ILE A 251 6.92 4.28 -17.89
C ILE A 251 7.35 5.74 -17.89
N TYR A 252 8.65 5.96 -17.73
CA TYR A 252 9.24 7.30 -17.71
C TYR A 252 9.98 7.55 -19.03
N ASP A 253 9.53 8.53 -19.79
CA ASP A 253 10.25 9.04 -20.97
C ASP A 253 10.99 10.34 -20.59
N ILE A 254 12.31 10.28 -20.63
CA ILE A 254 13.19 11.34 -20.15
C ILE A 254 13.76 12.10 -21.34
N THR A 255 13.44 13.37 -21.45
CA THR A 255 13.89 14.23 -22.55
C THR A 255 14.71 15.42 -22.01
N PRO A 256 16.01 15.56 -22.34
CA PRO A 256 16.78 16.77 -22.03
C PRO A 256 16.24 17.98 -22.81
N LEU A 257 16.28 19.17 -22.18
CA LEU A 257 15.75 20.45 -22.72
C LEU A 257 16.87 21.42 -23.12
#